data_e423bc41f9ccf00c9ba74ebd7e40fe59
#
_entry.id   e423bc41f9ccf00c9ba74ebd7e40fe59
#
_cell.length_a   1.000
_cell.length_b   1.000
_cell.length_c   1.000
_cell.angle_alpha   90.00
_cell.angle_beta   90.00
_cell.angle_gamma   90.00
#
_symmetry.space_group_name_H-M   'P 1'
#
loop_
_entity.id
_entity.type
_entity.pdbx_description
1 polymer ?
#
loop_
_entity_poly.entity_id
_entity_poly.type
_entity_poly.pdbx_seq_one_letter_code
_entity_poly.pdbx_strand_id
1 'polypeptide(L)'
;PYLQIGEHKYGKPILDRAVKFDYDLQDALKLGLISMDSTMRSNLGVGMPIDFAVIDRDALRAEISHRIEAGEPYFHDLRERWSAALRKAHQDIPRPPYGPK
;
A
#
# COMPACT_ATOMS: atom_id res chain seq x y z
N PRO A 1 -9.96 10.57 -5.95
CA PRO A 1 -9.04 11.71 -5.92
C PRO A 1 -7.64 11.40 -6.45
N TYR A 2 -7.48 10.40 -7.29
CA TYR A 2 -6.20 10.09 -7.89
C TYR A 2 -6.39 9.41 -9.24
N LEU A 3 -5.33 9.46 -10.07
CA LEU A 3 -5.27 8.77 -11.35
C LEU A 3 -4.36 7.56 -11.22
N GLN A 4 -4.79 6.42 -11.70
CA GLN A 4 -4.00 5.20 -11.68
C GLN A 4 -3.88 4.60 -13.06
N ILE A 5 -2.64 4.20 -13.41
CA ILE A 5 -2.33 3.48 -14.64
C ILE A 5 -1.77 2.12 -14.24
N GLY A 6 -2.07 1.09 -15.02
CA GLY A 6 -1.57 -0.25 -14.77
C GLY A 6 -2.60 -1.15 -14.12
N GLU A 7 -2.14 -2.07 -13.28
CA GLU A 7 -3.00 -3.07 -12.65
C GLU A 7 -3.88 -2.47 -11.56
N HIS A 8 -5.19 -2.59 -11.69
CA HIS A 8 -6.17 -2.04 -10.76
C HIS A 8 -6.75 -3.10 -9.82
N LYS A 9 -6.43 -4.37 -10.05
CA LYS A 9 -7.13 -5.47 -9.38
C LYS A 9 -6.75 -5.63 -7.91
N TYR A 10 -5.49 -5.35 -7.56
CA TYR A 10 -4.96 -5.62 -6.22
C TYR A 10 -4.69 -4.37 -5.40
N GLY A 11 -3.96 -3.40 -5.95
CA GLY A 11 -3.57 -2.21 -5.23
C GLY A 11 -4.64 -1.14 -5.14
N LYS A 12 -5.37 -0.93 -6.23
CA LYS A 12 -6.39 0.11 -6.29
C LYS A 12 -7.49 -0.02 -5.23
N PRO A 13 -7.99 -1.21 -4.85
CA PRO A 13 -8.98 -1.29 -3.78
C PRO A 13 -8.51 -0.71 -2.44
N ILE A 14 -7.23 -0.82 -2.10
CA ILE A 14 -6.68 -0.21 -0.89
C ILE A 14 -6.69 1.30 -1.03
N LEU A 15 -6.24 1.82 -2.16
CA LEU A 15 -6.18 3.25 -2.42
C LEU A 15 -7.57 3.87 -2.46
N ASP A 16 -8.53 3.20 -3.10
CA ASP A 16 -9.91 3.69 -3.19
C ASP A 16 -10.56 3.87 -1.83
N ARG A 17 -10.20 3.03 -0.85
CA ARG A 17 -10.77 3.10 0.49
C ARG A 17 -10.10 4.14 1.37
N ALA A 18 -8.83 4.39 1.17
CA ALA A 18 -8.01 5.12 2.12
C ALA A 18 -7.61 6.52 1.65
N VAL A 19 -7.40 6.71 0.33
CA VAL A 19 -6.90 7.99 -0.18
C VAL A 19 -8.01 9.04 -0.20
N LYS A 20 -7.70 10.23 0.34
CA LYS A 20 -8.58 11.39 0.39
C LYS A 20 -7.83 12.62 -0.13
N PHE A 21 -8.59 13.66 -0.51
CA PHE A 21 -8.01 14.87 -1.09
C PHE A 21 -7.09 15.63 -0.12
N ASP A 22 -7.36 15.55 1.16
CA ASP A 22 -6.63 16.27 2.21
C ASP A 22 -5.58 15.41 2.91
N TYR A 23 -5.23 14.27 2.34
CA TYR A 23 -4.24 13.38 2.91
C TYR A 23 -2.86 14.03 2.92
N ASP A 24 -2.11 13.82 4.01
CA ASP A 24 -0.69 14.16 4.10
C ASP A 24 0.09 13.34 3.07
N LEU A 25 1.10 13.95 2.43
CA LEU A 25 1.90 13.28 1.40
C LEU A 25 2.62 12.06 1.93
N GLN A 26 3.12 12.10 3.18
CA GLN A 26 3.80 10.95 3.77
C GLN A 26 2.84 9.81 4.04
N ASP A 27 1.62 10.11 4.51
CA ASP A 27 0.59 9.09 4.69
C ASP A 27 0.13 8.52 3.35
N ALA A 28 0.02 9.34 2.33
CA ALA A 28 -0.31 8.89 0.99
C ALA A 28 0.79 7.97 0.43
N LEU A 29 2.06 8.32 0.64
CA LEU A 29 3.18 7.47 0.24
C LEU A 29 3.12 6.11 0.95
N LYS A 30 2.88 6.13 2.26
CA LYS A 30 2.73 4.90 3.03
C LYS A 30 1.63 4.00 2.48
N LEU A 31 0.47 4.56 2.15
CA LEU A 31 -0.63 3.81 1.53
C LEU A 31 -0.24 3.26 0.16
N GLY A 32 0.46 4.05 -0.63
CA GLY A 32 0.97 3.59 -1.92
C GLY A 32 1.89 2.38 -1.78
N LEU A 33 2.78 2.40 -0.80
CA LEU A 33 3.69 1.29 -0.54
C LEU A 33 2.96 0.05 -0.02
N ILE A 34 1.94 0.22 0.82
CA ILE A 34 1.07 -0.89 1.24
C ILE A 34 0.35 -1.49 0.04
N SER A 35 -0.14 -0.65 -0.87
CA SER A 35 -0.79 -1.07 -2.10
C SER A 35 0.16 -1.89 -2.97
N MET A 36 1.42 -1.45 -3.11
CA MET A 36 2.43 -2.19 -3.86
C MET A 36 2.75 -3.53 -3.22
N ASP A 37 2.84 -3.60 -1.90
CA ASP A 37 3.02 -4.88 -1.20
C ASP A 37 1.88 -5.84 -1.50
N SER A 38 0.64 -5.38 -1.42
CA SER A 38 -0.53 -6.20 -1.74
C SER A 38 -0.50 -6.69 -3.19
N THR A 39 -0.10 -5.82 -4.12
CA THR A 39 0.01 -6.16 -5.53
C THR A 39 1.07 -7.24 -5.76
N MET A 40 2.25 -7.09 -5.14
CA MET A 40 3.34 -8.06 -5.30
C MET A 40 3.00 -9.42 -4.70
N ARG A 41 2.21 -9.47 -3.63
CA ARG A 41 1.76 -10.73 -3.04
C ARG A 41 0.75 -11.47 -3.91
N SER A 42 0.03 -10.74 -4.76
CA SER A 42 -1.09 -11.27 -5.53
C SER A 42 -0.81 -11.40 -7.02
N ASN A 43 0.26 -10.77 -7.51
CA ASN A 43 0.61 -10.75 -8.93
C ASN A 43 2.10 -10.97 -9.10
N LEU A 44 2.50 -12.14 -9.58
CA LEU A 44 3.91 -12.51 -9.76
C LEU A 44 4.62 -11.67 -10.83
N GLY A 45 3.88 -10.97 -11.68
CA GLY A 45 4.46 -10.06 -12.67
C GLY A 45 4.92 -8.73 -12.10
N VAL A 46 4.63 -8.47 -10.81
CA VAL A 46 5.02 -7.23 -10.14
C VAL A 46 5.99 -7.56 -9.01
N GLY A 47 7.13 -6.91 -8.99
CA GLY A 47 8.16 -7.20 -8.00
C GLY A 47 9.12 -6.05 -7.78
N MET A 48 10.17 -6.30 -7.03
CA MET A 48 11.21 -5.32 -6.75
C MET A 48 12.13 -5.12 -7.94
N PRO A 49 12.78 -3.95 -8.09
CA PRO A 49 12.68 -2.80 -7.20
C PRO A 49 11.41 -1.97 -7.44
N ILE A 50 11.08 -1.11 -6.46
CA ILE A 50 9.98 -0.16 -6.56
C ILE A 50 10.59 1.23 -6.70
N ASP A 51 10.15 1.98 -7.70
CA ASP A 51 10.51 3.39 -7.84
C ASP A 51 9.34 4.26 -7.43
N PHE A 52 9.60 5.30 -6.64
CA PHE A 52 8.60 6.29 -6.36
C PHE A 52 9.16 7.70 -6.42
N ALA A 53 8.27 8.66 -6.61
CA ALA A 53 8.60 10.09 -6.53
C ALA A 53 7.48 10.81 -5.81
N VAL A 54 7.84 11.78 -4.98
CA VAL A 54 6.89 12.68 -4.33
C VAL A 54 7.03 14.05 -4.99
N ILE A 55 5.93 14.55 -5.53
CA ILE A 55 5.90 15.82 -6.25
C ILE A 55 4.91 16.73 -5.53
N ASP A 56 5.39 17.89 -5.08
CA ASP A 56 4.52 18.90 -4.52
C ASP A 56 3.68 19.53 -5.63
N ARG A 57 2.48 19.95 -5.29
CA ARG A 57 1.53 20.58 -6.22
C ARG A 57 2.17 21.74 -7.01
N ASP A 58 2.97 22.55 -6.34
CA ASP A 58 3.54 23.76 -6.92
C ASP A 58 4.97 23.56 -7.42
N ALA A 59 5.55 22.38 -7.27
CA ALA A 59 6.88 22.08 -7.73
C ALA A 59 6.85 21.58 -9.18
N LEU A 60 7.85 22.00 -9.95
CA LEU A 60 8.01 21.54 -11.33
C LEU A 60 8.90 20.30 -11.43
N ARG A 61 9.37 19.78 -10.29
CA ARG A 61 10.25 18.62 -10.21
C ARG A 61 9.90 17.82 -8.97
N ALA A 62 10.31 16.55 -8.94
CA ALA A 62 10.14 15.71 -7.78
C ALA A 62 10.95 16.24 -6.61
N GLU A 63 10.32 16.39 -5.44
CA GLU A 63 11.01 16.75 -4.21
C GLU A 63 11.75 15.57 -3.62
N ILE A 64 11.15 14.37 -3.72
CA ILE A 64 11.74 13.11 -3.27
C ILE A 64 11.62 12.12 -4.42
N SER A 65 12.74 11.48 -4.72
CA SER A 65 12.75 10.37 -5.68
C SER A 65 13.63 9.28 -5.08
N HIS A 66 13.11 8.06 -5.03
CA HIS A 66 13.80 6.97 -4.35
C HIS A 66 13.48 5.64 -5.01
N ARG A 67 14.48 4.74 -5.00
CA ARG A 67 14.29 3.36 -5.43
C ARG A 67 14.41 2.45 -4.22
N ILE A 68 13.39 1.63 -3.98
CA ILE A 68 13.37 0.64 -2.93
C ILE A 68 13.87 -0.68 -3.53
N GLU A 69 15.04 -1.12 -3.08
CA GLU A 69 15.58 -2.42 -3.45
C GLU A 69 15.04 -3.52 -2.54
N ALA A 70 15.15 -4.75 -2.97
CA ALA A 70 14.78 -5.89 -2.16
C ALA A 70 15.58 -5.87 -0.83
N GLY A 71 14.90 -6.08 0.28
CA GLY A 71 15.53 -6.10 1.61
C GLY A 71 15.69 -4.73 2.27
N GLU A 72 15.18 -3.66 1.68
CA GLU A 72 15.25 -2.35 2.34
C GLU A 72 14.50 -2.39 3.68
N PRO A 73 15.14 -1.92 4.79
CA PRO A 73 14.58 -2.10 6.13
C PRO A 73 13.21 -1.48 6.33
N TYR A 74 12.97 -0.26 5.84
CA TYR A 74 11.67 0.38 6.02
C TYR A 74 10.56 -0.41 5.36
N PHE A 75 10.75 -0.82 4.10
CA PHE A 75 9.72 -1.55 3.37
C PHE A 75 9.46 -2.93 3.99
N HIS A 76 10.51 -3.60 4.43
CA HIS A 76 10.38 -4.88 5.14
C HIS A 76 9.55 -4.72 6.42
N ASP A 77 9.85 -3.70 7.23
CA ASP A 77 9.13 -3.42 8.46
C ASP A 77 7.65 -3.06 8.18
N LEU A 78 7.41 -2.26 7.15
CA LEU A 78 6.04 -1.92 6.73
C LEU A 78 5.24 -3.18 6.40
N ARG A 79 5.83 -4.10 5.64
CA ARG A 79 5.19 -5.37 5.26
C ARG A 79 4.85 -6.22 6.48
N GLU A 80 5.79 -6.32 7.42
CA GLU A 80 5.59 -7.10 8.64
C GLU A 80 4.50 -6.50 9.51
N ARG A 81 4.51 -5.18 9.68
CA ARG A 81 3.49 -4.49 10.48
C ARG A 81 2.10 -4.60 9.86
N TRP A 82 2.01 -4.46 8.54
CA TRP A 82 0.73 -4.60 7.83
C TRP A 82 0.17 -6.01 7.97
N SER A 83 1.00 -7.03 7.80
CA SER A 83 0.60 -8.44 7.99
C SER A 83 0.11 -8.71 9.41
N ALA A 84 0.82 -8.18 10.41
CA ALA A 84 0.43 -8.34 11.81
C ALA A 84 -0.90 -7.64 12.10
N ALA A 85 -1.10 -6.44 11.55
CA ALA A 85 -2.33 -5.68 11.72
C ALA A 85 -3.54 -6.41 11.11
N LEU A 86 -3.36 -7.01 9.94
CA LEU A 86 -4.41 -7.79 9.30
C LEU A 86 -4.80 -9.02 10.12
N ARG A 87 -3.80 -9.74 10.66
CA ARG A 87 -4.07 -10.88 11.54
C ARG A 87 -4.83 -10.46 12.79
N LYS A 88 -4.40 -9.35 13.41
CA LYS A 88 -5.06 -8.84 14.60
C LYS A 88 -6.49 -8.40 14.30
N ALA A 89 -6.71 -7.71 13.20
CA ALA A 89 -8.04 -7.30 12.79
C ALA A 89 -8.97 -8.51 12.60
N HIS A 90 -8.48 -9.55 11.96
CA HIS A 90 -9.25 -10.79 11.78
C HIS A 90 -9.58 -11.43 13.13
N GLN A 91 -8.61 -11.49 14.03
CA GLN A 91 -8.83 -12.09 15.35
C GLN A 91 -9.81 -11.30 16.20
N ASP A 92 -9.84 -9.98 16.04
CA ASP A 92 -10.73 -9.10 16.80
C ASP A 92 -12.17 -9.13 16.30
N ILE A 93 -12.41 -9.60 15.09
CA ILE A 93 -13.77 -9.74 14.55
C ILE A 93 -14.37 -11.05 15.08
N PRO A 94 -15.56 -10.99 15.70
CA PRO A 94 -16.21 -12.19 16.21
C PRO A 94 -16.49 -13.20 15.09
N ARG A 95 -16.44 -14.47 15.45
CA ARG A 95 -16.83 -15.54 14.52
C ARG A 95 -18.30 -15.37 14.12
N PRO A 96 -18.68 -15.73 12.88
CA PRO A 96 -20.07 -15.69 12.47
C PRO A 96 -20.90 -16.63 13.37
N PRO A 97 -22.15 -16.26 13.68
CA PRO A 97 -23.02 -17.11 14.51
C PRO A 97 -23.61 -18.29 13.72
N TYR A 98 -23.14 -18.55 12.52
CA TYR A 98 -23.60 -19.63 11.65
C TYR A 98 -22.62 -20.80 11.77
N GLY A 99 -23.09 -21.97 11.82
CA GLY A 99 -22.22 -23.14 11.86
C GLY A 99 -22.99 -24.43 11.80
N PRO A 100 -22.31 -25.56 11.72
CA PRO A 100 -22.95 -26.87 11.77
C PRO A 100 -23.64 -27.04 13.12
N LYS A 101 -24.84 -27.60 13.08
CA LYS A 101 -25.63 -27.89 14.27
C LYS A 101 -25.33 -29.29 14.75
#